data_4d72b1ac933ab41eec8775c11e4eb28c
#
_entry.id   4d72b1ac933ab41eec8775c11e4eb28c
#
_cell.length_a   1.000
_cell.length_b   1.000
_cell.length_c   1.000
_cell.angle_alpha   90.00
_cell.angle_beta   90.00
_cell.angle_gamma   90.00
#
_symmetry.space_group_name_H-M   'P 1'
#
loop_
_entity.id
_entity.type
_entity.pdbx_description
1 polymer ?
#
loop_
_entity_poly.entity_id
_entity_poly.type
_entity_poly.pdbx_seq_one_letter_code
_entity_poly.pdbx_strand_id
1 'polypeptide(L)'
;MADEFSAGPDHRVGDHVAFTADVPHVYTRAQWNARPPRRPAKVLGRPPDHIVVHHTATANSSDRSLGHAFALSRSIQNFHMNGNGWDDTGQQLTISRGGIVMEGRNRSLKAVRAGDLAVGAQVLHHNGHTIGIENEGTYTNKRVPGRLWDSLVEVCVWLCQAYNLDPSQAIVGHRDYNSTACPGDVLYAQLPKLRRSVAARLNGSPSPGGVTGGQQMPAFPTFGDFG
;
A
#
# COMPACT_ATOMS: atom_id res chain seq x y z
N MET A 1 54.86 12.87 39.00
CA MET A 1 54.24 13.56 37.89
C MET A 1 53.13 12.67 37.37
N ALA A 2 51.93 12.99 37.76
CA ALA A 2 50.73 12.24 37.38
C ALA A 2 50.01 13.04 36.30
N ASP A 3 49.83 12.44 35.15
CA ASP A 3 49.03 13.04 34.05
C ASP A 3 47.54 12.77 34.27
N GLU A 4 46.79 13.87 34.43
CA GLU A 4 45.33 13.88 34.46
C GLU A 4 44.80 13.69 33.02
N PHE A 5 44.08 12.57 32.76
CA PHE A 5 43.26 12.44 31.57
C PHE A 5 41.86 13.02 31.83
N SER A 6 41.60 14.17 31.21
CA SER A 6 40.31 14.80 31.16
C SER A 6 39.32 13.98 30.31
N ALA A 7 38.20 13.56 30.93
CA ALA A 7 37.09 12.92 30.23
C ALA A 7 36.31 13.99 29.45
N GLY A 8 36.22 13.86 28.13
CA GLY A 8 35.38 14.66 27.26
C GLY A 8 33.91 14.33 27.42
N PRO A 9 32.98 15.22 27.01
CA PRO A 9 31.55 15.10 27.26
C PRO A 9 30.91 13.96 26.43
N ASP A 10 30.14 13.21 27.17
CA ASP A 10 29.28 12.11 26.70
C ASP A 10 28.26 12.61 25.65
N HIS A 11 28.44 12.24 24.38
CA HIS A 11 27.47 12.48 23.33
C HIS A 11 26.30 11.51 23.52
N ARG A 12 25.27 11.96 24.23
CA ARG A 12 23.99 11.27 24.26
C ARG A 12 23.48 11.09 22.83
N VAL A 13 23.52 9.85 22.38
CA VAL A 13 22.81 9.39 21.19
C VAL A 13 21.33 9.62 21.48
N GLY A 14 20.73 10.57 20.78
CA GLY A 14 19.30 10.82 20.88
C GLY A 14 18.54 9.56 20.46
N ASP A 15 17.70 9.07 21.37
CA ASP A 15 16.72 8.02 21.09
C ASP A 15 15.82 8.49 19.95
N HIS A 16 16.14 8.06 18.73
CA HIS A 16 15.19 8.10 17.62
C HIS A 16 14.09 7.11 17.96
N VAL A 17 12.99 7.62 18.53
CA VAL A 17 11.73 6.88 18.58
C VAL A 17 11.35 6.63 17.14
N ALA A 18 11.64 5.43 16.65
CA ALA A 18 11.17 4.96 15.37
C ALA A 18 9.63 4.87 15.46
N PHE A 19 8.94 5.85 14.91
CA PHE A 19 7.53 5.74 14.63
C PHE A 19 7.37 4.65 13.57
N THR A 20 7.15 3.42 14.00
CA THR A 20 6.71 2.36 13.12
C THR A 20 5.25 2.65 12.79
N ALA A 21 4.98 3.20 11.60
CA ALA A 21 3.61 3.21 11.11
C ALA A 21 3.12 1.77 11.08
N ASP A 22 1.88 1.55 11.53
CA ASP A 22 1.27 0.23 11.50
C ASP A 22 1.30 -0.30 10.07
N VAL A 23 1.89 -1.48 9.89
CA VAL A 23 1.88 -2.18 8.60
C VAL A 23 0.43 -2.48 8.25
N PRO A 24 -0.09 -2.05 7.09
CA PRO A 24 -1.48 -2.30 6.74
C PRO A 24 -1.75 -3.80 6.70
N HIS A 25 -2.97 -4.20 7.08
CA HIS A 25 -3.37 -5.58 6.92
C HIS A 25 -3.51 -5.91 5.43
N VAL A 26 -2.60 -6.74 4.91
CA VAL A 26 -2.61 -7.19 3.53
C VAL A 26 -2.99 -8.68 3.48
N TYR A 27 -4.11 -8.99 2.85
CA TYR A 27 -4.52 -10.37 2.63
C TYR A 27 -3.60 -11.06 1.65
N THR A 28 -3.06 -12.18 2.08
CA THR A 28 -2.12 -12.99 1.29
C THR A 28 -2.82 -13.69 0.11
N ARG A 29 -2.05 -14.10 -0.86
CA ARG A 29 -2.53 -14.87 -2.02
C ARG A 29 -3.27 -16.14 -1.63
N ALA A 30 -2.84 -16.83 -0.56
CA ALA A 30 -3.50 -18.03 -0.04
C ALA A 30 -4.91 -17.70 0.49
N GLN A 31 -5.10 -16.56 1.16
CA GLN A 31 -6.38 -16.18 1.75
C GLN A 31 -7.45 -15.89 0.69
N TRP A 32 -7.09 -15.30 -0.45
CA TRP A 32 -8.05 -15.08 -1.54
C TRP A 32 -8.08 -16.21 -2.58
N ASN A 33 -7.43 -17.36 -2.29
CA ASN A 33 -7.38 -18.54 -3.16
C ASN A 33 -6.79 -18.23 -4.55
N ALA A 34 -5.64 -17.56 -4.59
CA ALA A 34 -4.92 -17.33 -5.82
C ALA A 34 -4.50 -18.66 -6.47
N ARG A 35 -4.69 -18.74 -7.77
CA ARG A 35 -4.09 -19.87 -8.52
C ARG A 35 -2.56 -19.72 -8.55
N PRO A 36 -1.81 -20.82 -8.70
CA PRO A 36 -0.36 -20.73 -8.86
C PRO A 36 0.04 -19.87 -10.05
N PRO A 37 1.14 -19.10 -9.98
CA PRO A 37 1.68 -18.40 -11.13
C PRO A 37 2.20 -19.42 -12.17
N ARG A 38 2.24 -19.06 -13.44
CA ARG A 38 2.89 -19.89 -14.47
C ARG A 38 4.40 -19.98 -14.22
N ARG A 39 5.00 -18.88 -13.84
CA ARG A 39 6.40 -18.77 -13.39
C ARG A 39 6.50 -17.87 -12.17
N PRO A 40 7.36 -18.20 -11.20
CA PRO A 40 7.60 -17.31 -10.07
C PRO A 40 8.11 -15.95 -10.50
N ALA A 41 7.63 -14.87 -9.86
CA ALA A 41 8.13 -13.53 -10.13
C ALA A 41 9.65 -13.45 -9.82
N LYS A 42 10.39 -12.76 -10.68
CA LYS A 42 11.77 -12.39 -10.39
C LYS A 42 11.79 -11.44 -9.21
N VAL A 43 12.66 -11.67 -8.25
CA VAL A 43 12.91 -10.74 -7.14
C VAL A 43 14.26 -10.11 -7.36
N LEU A 44 14.31 -8.78 -7.30
CA LEU A 44 15.54 -8.00 -7.36
C LEU A 44 15.94 -7.66 -5.92
N GLY A 45 17.19 -7.91 -5.54
CA GLY A 45 17.76 -7.57 -4.24
C GLY A 45 18.02 -6.05 -4.11
N ARG A 46 17.02 -5.25 -4.42
CA ARG A 46 17.05 -3.79 -4.34
C ARG A 46 15.63 -3.22 -4.29
N PRO A 47 15.43 -2.05 -3.67
CA PRO A 47 14.12 -1.40 -3.63
C PRO A 47 13.68 -0.89 -5.01
N PRO A 48 12.36 -0.68 -5.22
CA PRO A 48 11.86 0.20 -6.27
C PRO A 48 12.20 1.66 -5.94
N ASP A 49 12.16 2.52 -6.94
CA ASP A 49 12.28 3.98 -6.77
C ASP A 49 10.94 4.70 -6.87
N HIS A 50 9.90 4.05 -7.42
CA HIS A 50 8.57 4.64 -7.56
C HIS A 50 7.44 3.66 -7.18
N ILE A 51 6.37 4.27 -6.64
CA ILE A 51 5.07 3.64 -6.36
C ILE A 51 4.10 4.12 -7.43
N VAL A 52 3.62 3.21 -8.27
CA VAL A 52 2.71 3.55 -9.36
C VAL A 52 1.27 3.29 -8.96
N VAL A 53 0.47 4.34 -8.99
CA VAL A 53 -0.97 4.29 -8.71
C VAL A 53 -1.72 4.00 -10.00
N HIS A 54 -2.52 2.92 -9.98
CA HIS A 54 -3.41 2.51 -11.06
C HIS A 54 -4.87 2.52 -10.63
N HIS A 55 -5.76 2.42 -11.58
CA HIS A 55 -7.12 1.94 -11.38
C HIS A 55 -7.35 0.66 -12.19
N THR A 56 -8.22 -0.22 -11.71
CA THR A 56 -8.51 -1.49 -12.42
C THR A 56 -9.29 -1.29 -13.72
N ALA A 57 -9.83 -0.09 -13.95
CA ALA A 57 -10.73 0.24 -15.06
C ALA A 57 -11.96 -0.70 -15.14
N THR A 58 -12.38 -1.27 -14.03
CA THR A 58 -13.58 -2.10 -13.89
C THR A 58 -14.80 -1.28 -13.46
N ALA A 59 -15.97 -1.92 -13.42
CA ALA A 59 -17.18 -1.30 -12.89
C ALA A 59 -16.99 -0.87 -11.42
N ASN A 60 -17.59 0.28 -11.07
CA ASN A 60 -17.57 0.81 -9.71
C ASN A 60 -18.56 0.05 -8.81
N SER A 61 -18.16 -1.12 -8.30
CA SER A 61 -19.00 -1.95 -7.42
C SER A 61 -19.45 -1.20 -6.17
N SER A 62 -20.67 -1.47 -5.72
CA SER A 62 -21.18 -1.04 -4.42
C SER A 62 -20.87 -2.04 -3.29
N ASP A 63 -20.52 -3.28 -3.65
CA ASP A 63 -20.13 -4.29 -2.68
C ASP A 63 -18.75 -3.97 -2.08
N ARG A 64 -18.70 -3.86 -0.75
CA ARG A 64 -17.50 -3.53 0.03
C ARG A 64 -17.01 -4.70 0.85
N SER A 65 -17.59 -5.87 0.65
CA SER A 65 -17.31 -7.06 1.44
C SER A 65 -15.93 -7.65 1.15
N LEU A 66 -15.43 -8.42 2.10
CA LEU A 66 -14.20 -9.21 1.92
C LEU A 66 -14.35 -10.25 0.80
N GLY A 67 -15.53 -10.85 0.68
CA GLY A 67 -15.84 -11.81 -0.39
C GLY A 67 -15.69 -11.19 -1.78
N HIS A 68 -16.19 -9.95 -1.96
CA HIS A 68 -16.04 -9.19 -3.19
C HIS A 68 -14.57 -8.86 -3.49
N ALA A 69 -13.80 -8.40 -2.49
CA ALA A 69 -12.38 -8.09 -2.66
C ALA A 69 -11.58 -9.32 -3.13
N PHE A 70 -11.86 -10.49 -2.57
CA PHE A 70 -11.24 -11.75 -2.99
C PHE A 70 -11.67 -12.19 -4.40
N ALA A 71 -12.94 -12.03 -4.73
CA ALA A 71 -13.45 -12.29 -6.07
C ALA A 71 -12.82 -11.37 -7.12
N LEU A 72 -12.65 -10.08 -6.79
CA LEU A 72 -11.94 -9.11 -7.62
C LEU A 72 -10.51 -9.56 -7.91
N SER A 73 -9.75 -9.95 -6.88
CA SER A 73 -8.35 -10.40 -7.04
C SER A 73 -8.25 -11.63 -7.94
N ARG A 74 -9.17 -12.61 -7.80
CA ARG A 74 -9.24 -13.77 -8.69
C ARG A 74 -9.60 -13.38 -10.13
N SER A 75 -10.53 -12.44 -10.30
CA SER A 75 -10.92 -11.94 -11.63
C SER A 75 -9.77 -11.25 -12.35
N ILE A 76 -9.04 -10.37 -11.64
CA ILE A 76 -7.85 -9.70 -12.18
C ILE A 76 -6.78 -10.73 -12.54
N GLN A 77 -6.49 -11.69 -11.67
CA GLN A 77 -5.52 -12.76 -11.96
C GLN A 77 -5.92 -13.56 -13.19
N ASN A 78 -7.18 -13.94 -13.29
CA ASN A 78 -7.68 -14.68 -14.44
C ASN A 78 -7.55 -13.88 -15.75
N PHE A 79 -7.90 -12.60 -15.73
CA PHE A 79 -7.75 -11.75 -16.90
C PHE A 79 -6.28 -11.58 -17.30
N HIS A 80 -5.39 -11.30 -16.35
CA HIS A 80 -3.96 -11.14 -16.62
C HIS A 80 -3.32 -12.43 -17.15
N MET A 81 -3.68 -13.57 -16.59
CA MET A 81 -3.10 -14.86 -17.01
C MET A 81 -3.72 -15.42 -18.28
N ASN A 82 -5.03 -15.32 -18.46
CA ASN A 82 -5.72 -15.93 -19.59
C ASN A 82 -5.96 -14.97 -20.75
N GLY A 83 -6.26 -13.69 -20.45
CA GLY A 83 -6.46 -12.66 -21.47
C GLY A 83 -5.15 -12.10 -22.00
N ASN A 84 -4.22 -11.72 -21.11
CA ASN A 84 -2.95 -11.11 -21.49
C ASN A 84 -1.81 -12.15 -21.67
N GLY A 85 -2.02 -13.38 -21.26
CA GLY A 85 -0.98 -14.42 -21.33
C GLY A 85 0.15 -14.26 -20.31
N TRP A 86 -0.02 -13.40 -19.28
CA TRP A 86 1.01 -13.16 -18.27
C TRP A 86 1.17 -14.33 -17.30
N ASP A 87 2.29 -14.34 -16.58
CA ASP A 87 2.58 -15.42 -15.63
C ASP A 87 1.70 -15.36 -14.37
N ASP A 88 1.19 -14.16 -14.01
CA ASP A 88 0.41 -13.91 -12.81
C ASP A 88 -0.29 -12.53 -12.92
N THR A 89 -0.85 -12.00 -11.80
CA THR A 89 -1.26 -10.59 -11.72
C THR A 89 -0.09 -9.66 -12.07
N GLY A 90 -0.39 -8.54 -12.73
CA GLY A 90 0.63 -7.57 -13.12
C GLY A 90 1.14 -6.73 -11.96
N GLN A 91 0.22 -6.24 -11.14
CA GLN A 91 0.49 -5.37 -9.99
C GLN A 91 0.89 -6.17 -8.74
N GLN A 92 1.62 -5.52 -7.84
CA GLN A 92 2.02 -6.12 -6.57
C GLN A 92 0.92 -6.07 -5.51
N LEU A 93 0.12 -5.01 -5.49
CA LEU A 93 -0.96 -4.82 -4.51
C LEU A 93 -2.26 -4.41 -5.19
N THR A 94 -3.38 -4.80 -4.61
CA THR A 94 -4.73 -4.41 -5.04
C THR A 94 -5.49 -3.88 -3.85
N ILE A 95 -6.21 -2.76 -4.01
CA ILE A 95 -7.08 -2.18 -2.98
C ILE A 95 -8.51 -2.17 -3.50
N SER A 96 -9.42 -2.85 -2.80
CA SER A 96 -10.84 -2.84 -3.15
C SER A 96 -11.50 -1.51 -2.78
N ARG A 97 -12.68 -1.25 -3.35
CA ARG A 97 -13.49 -0.06 -2.98
C ARG A 97 -13.94 -0.08 -1.51
N GLY A 98 -13.86 -1.24 -0.85
CA GLY A 98 -14.07 -1.40 0.59
C GLY A 98 -12.86 -1.04 1.45
N GLY A 99 -11.70 -0.75 0.84
CA GLY A 99 -10.44 -0.49 1.53
C GLY A 99 -9.67 -1.76 1.90
N ILE A 100 -10.04 -2.90 1.34
CA ILE A 100 -9.38 -4.18 1.62
C ILE A 100 -8.17 -4.30 0.70
N VAL A 101 -6.99 -4.56 1.30
CA VAL A 101 -5.72 -4.66 0.58
C VAL A 101 -5.34 -6.11 0.37
N MET A 102 -4.99 -6.50 -0.85
CA MET A 102 -4.59 -7.86 -1.21
C MET A 102 -3.22 -7.88 -1.90
N GLU A 103 -2.43 -8.90 -1.57
CA GLU A 103 -1.23 -9.23 -2.35
C GLU A 103 -1.65 -9.71 -3.75
N GLY A 104 -1.14 -9.07 -4.79
CA GLY A 104 -1.38 -9.45 -6.19
C GLY A 104 -0.29 -10.39 -6.72
N ARG A 105 0.76 -9.85 -7.35
CA ARG A 105 1.90 -10.59 -7.90
C ARG A 105 2.53 -11.48 -6.84
N ASN A 106 2.81 -12.74 -7.18
CA ASN A 106 3.45 -13.66 -6.24
C ASN A 106 4.79 -13.11 -5.73
N ARG A 107 5.16 -13.45 -4.49
CA ARG A 107 6.36 -13.00 -3.77
C ARG A 107 6.39 -11.53 -3.36
N SER A 108 5.35 -10.73 -3.66
CA SER A 108 5.36 -9.28 -3.37
C SER A 108 5.51 -8.97 -1.90
N LEU A 109 4.68 -9.56 -1.02
CA LEU A 109 4.78 -9.30 0.42
C LEU A 109 6.12 -9.72 1.01
N LYS A 110 6.66 -10.86 0.55
CA LYS A 110 7.97 -11.32 1.00
C LYS A 110 9.08 -10.36 0.57
N ALA A 111 9.02 -9.88 -0.68
CA ALA A 111 9.98 -8.92 -1.21
C ALA A 111 9.91 -7.58 -0.46
N VAL A 112 8.71 -7.00 -0.28
CA VAL A 112 8.56 -5.72 0.45
C VAL A 112 9.15 -5.81 1.86
N ARG A 113 8.89 -6.91 2.59
CA ARG A 113 9.43 -7.12 3.94
C ARG A 113 10.95 -7.24 3.98
N ALA A 114 11.56 -7.64 2.88
CA ALA A 114 13.03 -7.74 2.73
C ALA A 114 13.67 -6.47 2.16
N GLY A 115 12.89 -5.44 1.82
CA GLY A 115 13.40 -4.26 1.11
C GLY A 115 13.67 -4.48 -0.39
N ASP A 116 13.17 -5.59 -0.94
CA ASP A 116 13.38 -6.05 -2.30
C ASP A 116 12.17 -5.75 -3.21
N LEU A 117 12.37 -5.85 -4.52
CA LEU A 117 11.30 -5.72 -5.51
C LEU A 117 10.95 -7.06 -6.17
N ALA A 118 9.71 -7.52 -6.00
CA ALA A 118 9.12 -8.54 -6.89
C ALA A 118 8.71 -7.88 -8.21
N VAL A 119 9.33 -8.25 -9.31
CA VAL A 119 9.10 -7.63 -10.63
C VAL A 119 7.66 -7.92 -11.10
N GLY A 120 6.92 -6.85 -11.35
CA GLY A 120 5.56 -6.89 -11.87
C GLY A 120 5.45 -6.99 -13.39
N ALA A 121 4.23 -6.75 -13.88
CA ALA A 121 3.91 -6.55 -15.29
C ALA A 121 2.80 -5.46 -15.38
N GLN A 122 3.05 -4.28 -14.80
CA GLN A 122 2.03 -3.24 -14.62
C GLN A 122 2.38 -1.91 -15.32
N VAL A 123 3.66 -1.67 -15.63
CA VAL A 123 4.13 -0.51 -16.39
C VAL A 123 5.15 -0.96 -17.43
N LEU A 124 4.81 -0.83 -18.69
CA LEU A 124 5.68 -1.28 -19.79
C LEU A 124 7.05 -0.58 -19.73
N HIS A 125 8.12 -1.36 -19.77
CA HIS A 125 9.53 -0.96 -19.65
C HIS A 125 9.99 -0.45 -18.27
N HIS A 126 9.07 -0.32 -17.28
CA HIS A 126 9.38 0.24 -15.96
C HIS A 126 9.18 -0.74 -14.80
N ASN A 127 8.80 -1.99 -15.07
CA ASN A 127 8.54 -3.00 -14.03
C ASN A 127 9.77 -3.36 -13.17
N GLY A 128 10.97 -3.09 -13.65
CA GLY A 128 12.23 -3.41 -12.96
C GLY A 128 12.63 -2.41 -11.87
N HIS A 129 11.90 -1.30 -11.72
CA HIS A 129 12.18 -0.28 -10.71
C HIS A 129 10.91 0.33 -10.08
N THR A 130 9.72 -0.23 -10.36
CA THR A 130 8.45 0.28 -9.84
C THR A 130 7.65 -0.80 -9.12
N ILE A 131 6.90 -0.40 -8.08
CA ILE A 131 5.88 -1.21 -7.41
C ILE A 131 4.49 -0.63 -7.70
N GLY A 132 3.53 -1.46 -8.14
CA GLY A 132 2.21 -1.02 -8.57
C GLY A 132 1.10 -1.34 -7.58
N ILE A 133 0.17 -0.38 -7.41
CA ILE A 133 -1.06 -0.52 -6.62
C ILE A 133 -2.25 -0.32 -7.53
N GLU A 134 -3.06 -1.36 -7.75
CA GLU A 134 -4.34 -1.25 -8.44
C GLU A 134 -5.48 -0.92 -7.48
N ASN A 135 -6.18 0.16 -7.77
CA ASN A 135 -7.34 0.64 -7.03
C ASN A 135 -8.61 0.26 -7.78
N GLU A 136 -9.48 -0.54 -7.14
CA GLU A 136 -10.71 -1.05 -7.77
C GLU A 136 -11.61 0.06 -8.27
N GLY A 137 -12.02 -0.04 -9.54
CA GLY A 137 -13.00 0.82 -10.19
C GLY A 137 -12.45 1.65 -11.34
N THR A 138 -13.25 2.60 -11.81
CA THR A 138 -12.92 3.55 -12.87
C THR A 138 -13.07 4.97 -12.36
N TYR A 139 -11.97 5.73 -12.37
CA TYR A 139 -11.88 7.07 -11.78
C TYR A 139 -11.62 8.19 -12.79
N THR A 140 -12.16 8.03 -14.00
CA THR A 140 -12.13 9.10 -15.02
C THR A 140 -13.00 10.29 -14.61
N ASN A 141 -14.22 10.01 -14.08
CA ASN A 141 -15.19 11.04 -13.68
C ASN A 141 -15.93 10.70 -12.37
N LYS A 142 -15.53 9.64 -11.65
CA LYS A 142 -16.15 9.20 -10.40
C LYS A 142 -15.23 9.44 -9.23
N ARG A 143 -15.82 9.78 -8.08
CA ARG A 143 -15.08 10.00 -6.84
C ARG A 143 -14.46 8.70 -6.33
N VAL A 144 -13.25 8.82 -5.80
CA VAL A 144 -12.58 7.74 -5.06
C VAL A 144 -13.31 7.56 -3.72
N PRO A 145 -13.72 6.33 -3.32
CA PRO A 145 -14.33 6.08 -2.03
C PRO A 145 -13.38 6.38 -0.87
N GLY A 146 -13.90 6.91 0.25
CA GLY A 146 -13.08 7.25 1.41
C GLY A 146 -12.26 6.06 1.94
N ARG A 147 -12.89 4.89 2.12
CA ARG A 147 -12.18 3.68 2.61
C ARG A 147 -11.03 3.25 1.69
N LEU A 148 -11.23 3.30 0.37
CA LEU A 148 -10.16 3.01 -0.59
C LEU A 148 -9.05 4.06 -0.49
N TRP A 149 -9.42 5.34 -0.39
CA TRP A 149 -8.47 6.44 -0.24
C TRP A 149 -7.62 6.29 1.03
N ASP A 150 -8.25 5.99 2.17
CA ASP A 150 -7.55 5.82 3.45
C ASP A 150 -6.56 4.66 3.38
N SER A 151 -6.96 3.52 2.80
CA SER A 151 -6.07 2.38 2.60
C SER A 151 -4.96 2.68 1.58
N LEU A 152 -5.23 3.46 0.53
CA LEU A 152 -4.19 3.88 -0.41
C LEU A 152 -3.13 4.74 0.27
N VAL A 153 -3.53 5.66 1.16
CA VAL A 153 -2.60 6.45 1.97
C VAL A 153 -1.78 5.54 2.87
N GLU A 154 -2.41 4.60 3.59
CA GLU A 154 -1.73 3.66 4.50
C GLU A 154 -0.70 2.79 3.77
N VAL A 155 -1.09 2.23 2.62
CA VAL A 155 -0.19 1.41 1.79
C VAL A 155 0.98 2.24 1.28
N CYS A 156 0.76 3.48 0.82
CA CYS A 156 1.84 4.36 0.38
C CYS A 156 2.78 4.74 1.53
N VAL A 157 2.26 5.00 2.75
CA VAL A 157 3.10 5.23 3.95
C VAL A 157 3.98 4.03 4.22
N TRP A 158 3.40 2.83 4.28
CA TRP A 158 4.13 1.59 4.50
C TRP A 158 5.23 1.36 3.45
N LEU A 159 4.92 1.54 2.16
CA LEU A 159 5.90 1.36 1.09
C LEU A 159 7.01 2.41 1.12
N CYS A 160 6.68 3.68 1.42
CA CYS A 160 7.69 4.73 1.57
C CYS A 160 8.64 4.42 2.73
N GLN A 161 8.14 3.88 3.85
CA GLN A 161 8.99 3.46 4.97
C GLN A 161 9.83 2.23 4.63
N ALA A 162 9.20 1.19 4.03
CA ALA A 162 9.89 -0.05 3.70
C ALA A 162 11.04 0.15 2.72
N TYR A 163 10.94 1.14 1.86
CA TYR A 163 11.89 1.41 0.78
C TYR A 163 12.66 2.74 0.92
N ASN A 164 12.45 3.46 2.02
CA ASN A 164 13.04 4.79 2.26
C ASN A 164 12.81 5.77 1.10
N LEU A 165 11.54 5.90 0.66
CA LEU A 165 11.16 6.74 -0.47
C LEU A 165 10.61 8.10 0.00
N ASP A 166 10.97 9.16 -0.70
CA ASP A 166 10.30 10.46 -0.56
C ASP A 166 8.95 10.42 -1.29
N PRO A 167 7.81 10.52 -0.59
CA PRO A 167 6.49 10.47 -1.21
C PRO A 167 6.25 11.56 -2.24
N SER A 168 6.94 12.70 -2.13
CA SER A 168 6.78 13.82 -3.07
C SER A 168 7.28 13.49 -4.46
N GLN A 169 8.28 12.62 -4.58
CA GLN A 169 8.91 12.18 -5.80
C GLN A 169 8.44 10.78 -6.22
N ALA A 170 8.33 9.87 -5.26
CA ALA A 170 8.15 8.44 -5.54
C ALA A 170 6.73 8.05 -5.96
N ILE A 171 5.67 8.77 -5.51
CA ILE A 171 4.29 8.42 -5.82
C ILE A 171 3.88 9.04 -7.15
N VAL A 172 3.64 8.21 -8.16
CA VAL A 172 3.31 8.61 -9.53
C VAL A 172 2.07 7.88 -10.04
N GLY A 173 1.50 8.34 -11.15
CA GLY A 173 0.42 7.66 -11.85
C GLY A 173 0.94 6.84 -13.02
N HIS A 174 0.19 5.82 -13.47
CA HIS A 174 0.58 5.03 -14.64
C HIS A 174 0.82 5.90 -15.89
N ARG A 175 0.04 6.96 -16.07
CA ARG A 175 0.17 7.87 -17.23
C ARG A 175 1.45 8.71 -17.24
N ASP A 176 2.18 8.74 -16.14
CA ASP A 176 3.49 9.41 -16.09
C ASP A 176 4.57 8.61 -16.84
N TYR A 177 4.33 7.32 -17.09
CA TYR A 177 5.24 6.44 -17.81
C TYR A 177 4.75 6.02 -19.20
N ASN A 178 3.45 5.74 -19.34
CA ASN A 178 2.88 5.23 -20.57
C ASN A 178 1.68 6.07 -21.03
N SER A 179 1.42 6.10 -22.35
CA SER A 179 0.23 6.74 -22.91
C SER A 179 -1.02 5.93 -22.54
N THR A 180 -1.70 6.31 -21.46
CA THR A 180 -2.88 5.63 -20.92
C THR A 180 -3.77 6.59 -20.15
N ALA A 181 -5.07 6.28 -20.05
CA ALA A 181 -6.02 7.01 -19.20
C ALA A 181 -5.88 6.65 -17.70
N CYS A 182 -5.17 5.54 -17.37
CA CYS A 182 -4.94 5.11 -15.99
C CYS A 182 -4.08 6.14 -15.22
N PRO A 183 -4.40 6.45 -13.97
CA PRO A 183 -5.42 5.89 -13.07
C PRO A 183 -6.80 6.56 -13.15
N GLY A 184 -7.13 7.27 -14.22
CA GLY A 184 -8.31 8.09 -14.39
C GLY A 184 -8.10 9.52 -13.87
N ASP A 185 -8.76 10.50 -14.50
CA ASP A 185 -8.47 11.92 -14.26
C ASP A 185 -8.72 12.34 -12.82
N VAL A 186 -9.79 11.82 -12.18
CA VAL A 186 -10.14 12.16 -10.80
C VAL A 186 -9.09 11.62 -9.81
N LEU A 187 -8.63 10.38 -9.96
CA LEU A 187 -7.61 9.82 -9.07
C LEU A 187 -6.25 10.45 -9.35
N TYR A 188 -5.92 10.68 -10.61
CA TYR A 188 -4.66 11.34 -10.99
C TYR A 188 -4.56 12.76 -10.42
N ALA A 189 -5.63 13.55 -10.52
CA ALA A 189 -5.69 14.91 -9.96
C ALA A 189 -5.53 14.91 -8.41
N GLN A 190 -5.75 13.77 -7.74
CA GLN A 190 -5.58 13.64 -6.30
C GLN A 190 -4.15 13.21 -5.87
N LEU A 191 -3.25 12.87 -6.78
CA LEU A 191 -1.87 12.46 -6.44
C LEU A 191 -1.12 13.53 -5.62
N PRO A 192 -1.22 14.83 -5.89
CA PRO A 192 -0.59 15.83 -5.03
C PRO A 192 -1.13 15.81 -3.58
N LYS A 193 -2.44 15.55 -3.40
CA LYS A 193 -3.03 15.36 -2.07
C LYS A 193 -2.54 14.07 -1.43
N LEU A 194 -2.43 12.97 -2.18
CA LEU A 194 -1.91 11.69 -1.70
C LEU A 194 -0.49 11.87 -1.15
N ARG A 195 0.40 12.48 -1.92
CA ARG A 195 1.79 12.77 -1.52
C ARG A 195 1.87 13.54 -0.21
N ARG A 196 1.06 14.62 -0.08
CA ARG A 196 0.99 15.42 1.17
C ARG A 196 0.46 14.61 2.36
N SER A 197 -0.59 13.79 2.14
CA SER A 197 -1.16 12.95 3.21
C SER A 197 -0.17 11.90 3.70
N VAL A 198 0.59 11.30 2.79
CA VAL A 198 1.65 10.33 3.12
C VAL A 198 2.79 11.01 3.86
N ALA A 199 3.28 12.15 3.36
CA ALA A 199 4.34 12.92 4.01
C ALA A 199 3.95 13.35 5.44
N ALA A 200 2.71 13.83 5.63
CA ALA A 200 2.20 14.22 6.95
C ALA A 200 2.20 13.04 7.93
N ARG A 201 1.80 11.83 7.50
CA ARG A 201 1.84 10.64 8.36
C ARG A 201 3.26 10.17 8.66
N LEU A 202 4.16 10.23 7.71
CA LEU A 202 5.59 9.92 7.92
C LEU A 202 6.25 10.85 8.94
N ASN A 203 5.81 12.11 8.97
CA ASN A 203 6.31 13.12 9.91
C ASN A 203 5.59 13.14 11.27
N GLY A 204 4.74 12.14 11.57
CA GLY A 204 4.02 12.05 12.84
C GLY A 204 2.84 13.00 12.99
N SER A 205 2.41 13.70 11.94
CA SER A 205 1.23 14.56 11.97
C SER A 205 -0.05 13.74 11.75
N PRO A 206 -1.13 13.92 12.55
CA PRO A 206 -2.39 13.23 12.34
C PRO A 206 -3.00 13.60 10.97
N SER A 207 -3.61 12.62 10.30
CA SER A 207 -4.30 12.85 9.01
C SER A 207 -5.37 13.92 9.15
N PRO A 208 -5.44 14.91 8.23
CA PRO A 208 -6.57 15.82 8.18
C PRO A 208 -7.82 15.05 7.69
N GLY A 209 -8.68 14.63 8.62
CA GLY A 209 -9.94 13.96 8.31
C GLY A 209 -10.36 12.83 9.23
N GLY A 210 -9.60 12.48 10.27
CA GLY A 210 -10.04 11.55 11.30
C GLY A 210 -11.01 12.25 12.26
N VAL A 211 -12.32 12.01 12.14
CA VAL A 211 -13.29 12.37 13.16
C VAL A 211 -12.98 11.50 14.39
N THR A 212 -12.40 12.11 15.42
CA THR A 212 -12.27 11.51 16.75
C THR A 212 -13.65 11.43 17.38
N GLY A 213 -14.39 10.40 17.06
CA GLY A 213 -15.58 10.00 17.81
C GLY A 213 -15.12 9.19 19.03
N GLY A 214 -14.75 9.87 20.10
CA GLY A 214 -14.61 9.26 21.41
C GLY A 214 -15.96 8.78 21.90
N GLN A 215 -16.34 7.56 21.58
CA GLN A 215 -17.39 6.84 22.30
C GLN A 215 -16.73 6.10 23.44
N GLN A 216 -16.91 6.69 24.62
CA GLN A 216 -16.65 6.07 25.91
C GLN A 216 -17.53 4.83 26.03
N MET A 217 -16.93 3.64 26.04
CA MET A 217 -17.66 2.39 26.28
C MET A 217 -18.26 2.43 27.70
N PRO A 218 -19.55 2.11 27.88
CA PRO A 218 -20.11 1.98 29.21
C PRO A 218 -19.50 0.77 29.92
N ALA A 219 -19.13 0.98 31.18
CA ALA A 219 -18.60 -0.08 32.06
C ALA A 219 -19.62 -1.20 32.22
N PHE A 220 -19.17 -2.45 32.06
CA PHE A 220 -20.00 -3.63 32.36
C PHE A 220 -20.17 -3.76 33.88
N PRO A 221 -21.39 -4.05 34.37
CA PRO A 221 -21.60 -4.31 35.79
C PRO A 221 -20.96 -5.66 36.19
N THR A 222 -20.22 -5.64 37.29
CA THR A 222 -19.68 -6.83 37.94
C THR A 222 -20.85 -7.62 38.56
N PHE A 223 -20.96 -8.90 38.24
CA PHE A 223 -21.84 -9.82 38.89
C PHE A 223 -21.36 -10.05 40.33
N GLY A 224 -22.15 -9.56 41.29
CA GLY A 224 -21.98 -9.86 42.69
C GLY A 224 -22.56 -11.24 43.02
N ASP A 225 -21.90 -11.88 43.95
CA ASP A 225 -22.24 -13.16 44.59
C ASP A 225 -23.69 -13.24 45.04
N PHE A 226 -24.35 -14.36 44.75
CA PHE A 226 -25.48 -14.84 45.49
C PHE A 226 -25.07 -16.12 46.22
N GLY A 227 -25.12 -16.00 47.57
CA GLY A 227 -25.06 -17.11 48.50
C GLY A 227 -26.30 -18.00 48.52
#